data_fb8f19647b3a27ad2c15d308858a5dc0
#
_entry.id   fb8f19647b3a27ad2c15d308858a5dc0
#
_cell.length_a   1.000
_cell.length_b   1.000
_cell.length_c   1.000
_cell.angle_alpha   90.00
_cell.angle_beta   90.00
_cell.angle_gamma   90.00
#
_symmetry.space_group_name_H-M   'P 1'
#
loop_
_entity.id
_entity.type
_entity.pdbx_description
1 polymer ?
#
loop_
_entity_poly.entity_id
_entity_poly.type
_entity_poly.pdbx_seq_one_letter_code
_entity_poly.pdbx_strand_id
1 'polypeptide(L)'
;MILAAWLFGVGGVVLAGIGIFFILARPALLPEDLLFLQQHADDIDAAVPRLRGWLRLVFVVLGGHATAAGILTVFLAATSVRHNDVTAVVALGVAGSVSVGLMTGVNFALKSDFRWMLFGVSGIWLAGTLAATLA
;
A
#
# COMPACT_ATOMS: atom_id res chain seq x y z
N MET A 1 14.24 15.03 13.03
CA MET A 1 13.27 14.99 11.90
C MET A 1 13.83 14.57 10.54
N ILE A 2 15.12 14.75 10.23
CA ILE A 2 15.71 14.36 8.91
C ILE A 2 15.54 12.84 8.64
N LEU A 3 15.84 11.98 9.63
CA LEU A 3 15.67 10.54 9.49
C LEU A 3 14.20 10.16 9.22
N ALA A 4 13.25 10.77 9.94
CA ALA A 4 11.83 10.55 9.72
C ALA A 4 11.40 10.93 8.29
N ALA A 5 11.88 12.08 7.78
CA ALA A 5 11.61 12.51 6.42
C ALA A 5 12.13 11.50 5.37
N TRP A 6 13.31 10.94 5.58
CA TRP A 6 13.85 9.90 4.70
C TRP A 6 13.03 8.60 4.75
N LEU A 7 12.64 8.15 5.96
CA LEU A 7 11.83 6.93 6.12
C LEU A 7 10.46 7.08 5.46
N PHE A 8 9.76 8.18 5.72
CA PHE A 8 8.48 8.46 5.03
C PHE A 8 8.66 8.62 3.52
N GLY A 9 9.74 9.29 3.07
CA GLY A 9 10.05 9.44 1.65
C GLY A 9 10.23 8.09 0.95
N VAL A 10 11.04 7.19 1.52
CA VAL A 10 11.23 5.83 1.00
C VAL A 10 9.92 5.05 1.01
N GLY A 11 9.18 5.09 2.13
CA GLY A 11 7.86 4.44 2.23
C GLY A 11 6.89 4.95 1.16
N GLY A 12 6.87 6.27 0.93
CA GLY A 12 6.02 6.89 -0.10
C GLY A 12 6.40 6.47 -1.52
N VAL A 13 7.69 6.39 -1.84
CA VAL A 13 8.16 5.88 -3.15
C VAL A 13 7.74 4.43 -3.36
N VAL A 14 7.90 3.57 -2.35
CA VAL A 14 7.48 2.17 -2.44
C VAL A 14 5.97 2.06 -2.62
N LEU A 15 5.18 2.84 -1.86
CA LEU A 15 3.72 2.86 -1.99
C LEU A 15 3.27 3.32 -3.38
N ALA A 16 3.89 4.36 -3.93
CA ALA A 16 3.62 4.81 -5.30
C ALA A 16 3.96 3.71 -6.32
N GLY A 17 5.08 3.00 -6.14
CA GLY A 17 5.47 1.86 -6.96
C GLY A 17 4.46 0.70 -6.91
N ILE A 18 3.94 0.38 -5.73
CA ILE A 18 2.85 -0.61 -5.55
C ILE A 18 1.59 -0.16 -6.31
N GLY A 19 1.24 1.12 -6.20
CA GLY A 19 0.10 1.69 -6.93
C GLY A 19 0.27 1.57 -8.44
N ILE A 20 1.43 1.90 -8.98
CA ILE A 20 1.76 1.76 -10.41
C ILE A 20 1.68 0.29 -10.84
N PHE A 21 2.20 -0.63 -10.03
CA PHE A 21 2.08 -2.07 -10.28
C PHE A 21 0.60 -2.50 -10.38
N PHE A 22 -0.27 -2.00 -9.51
CA PHE A 22 -1.71 -2.28 -9.55
C PHE A 22 -2.36 -1.75 -10.84
N ILE A 23 -1.95 -0.57 -11.31
CA ILE A 23 -2.46 0.01 -12.55
C ILE A 23 -2.03 -0.79 -13.76
N LEU A 24 -0.76 -1.20 -13.82
CA LEU A 24 -0.15 -1.70 -15.06
C LEU A 24 -0.11 -3.23 -15.14
N ALA A 25 0.19 -3.91 -14.03
CA ALA A 25 0.67 -5.28 -14.08
C ALA A 25 -0.05 -6.28 -13.15
N ARG A 26 -0.82 -5.82 -12.15
CA ARG A 26 -1.47 -6.74 -11.21
C ARG A 26 -2.50 -7.61 -11.92
N PRO A 27 -2.43 -8.95 -11.83
CA PRO A 27 -3.47 -9.84 -12.35
C PRO A 27 -4.80 -9.61 -11.64
N ALA A 28 -5.91 -9.86 -12.33
CA ALA A 28 -7.26 -9.71 -11.76
C ALA A 28 -7.51 -10.71 -10.61
N LEU A 29 -7.02 -11.94 -10.74
CA LEU A 29 -7.05 -12.97 -9.72
C LEU A 29 -5.64 -13.51 -9.51
N LEU A 30 -5.21 -13.55 -8.26
CA LEU A 30 -3.95 -14.17 -7.83
C LEU A 30 -4.22 -15.58 -7.30
N PRO A 31 -3.19 -16.45 -7.23
CA PRO A 31 -3.35 -17.81 -6.68
C PRO A 31 -3.94 -17.81 -5.26
N GLU A 32 -3.55 -16.88 -4.41
CA GLU A 32 -4.09 -16.73 -3.06
C GLU A 32 -5.58 -16.32 -3.04
N ASP A 33 -6.04 -15.57 -4.03
CA ASP A 33 -7.47 -15.22 -4.17
C ASP A 33 -8.29 -16.49 -4.45
N LEU A 34 -7.79 -17.36 -5.34
CA LEU A 34 -8.43 -18.65 -5.68
C LEU A 34 -8.45 -19.58 -4.47
N LEU A 35 -7.37 -19.65 -3.70
CA LEU A 35 -7.30 -20.45 -2.47
C LEU A 35 -8.29 -19.94 -1.42
N PHE A 36 -8.42 -18.63 -1.25
CA PHE A 36 -9.37 -18.03 -0.33
C PHE A 36 -10.82 -18.31 -0.73
N LEU A 37 -11.12 -18.22 -2.03
CA LEU A 37 -12.44 -18.49 -2.59
C LEU A 37 -12.79 -19.98 -2.65
N GLN A 38 -11.80 -20.88 -2.49
CA GLN A 38 -11.95 -22.32 -2.66
C GLN A 38 -12.57 -22.70 -4.02
N GLN A 39 -12.16 -22.00 -5.08
CA GLN A 39 -12.65 -22.16 -6.44
C GLN A 39 -11.50 -22.29 -7.44
N HIS A 40 -11.78 -22.96 -8.54
CA HIS A 40 -10.88 -22.96 -9.68
C HIS A 40 -11.15 -21.74 -10.59
N ALA A 41 -10.11 -21.29 -11.29
CA ALA A 41 -10.21 -20.13 -12.17
C ALA A 41 -11.28 -20.30 -13.26
N ASP A 42 -11.38 -21.50 -13.83
CA ASP A 42 -12.35 -21.83 -14.89
C ASP A 42 -13.79 -21.81 -14.38
N ASP A 43 -14.03 -22.26 -13.14
CA ASP A 43 -15.35 -22.22 -12.51
C ASP A 43 -15.82 -20.78 -12.29
N ILE A 44 -14.91 -19.92 -11.86
CA ILE A 44 -15.20 -18.48 -11.69
C ILE A 44 -15.51 -17.84 -13.05
N ASP A 45 -14.71 -18.13 -14.08
CA ASP A 45 -14.89 -17.57 -15.40
C ASP A 45 -16.19 -18.04 -16.05
N ALA A 46 -16.61 -19.29 -15.80
CA ALA A 46 -17.89 -19.82 -16.25
C ALA A 46 -19.08 -19.20 -15.50
N ALA A 47 -18.95 -19.02 -14.18
CA ALA A 47 -20.03 -18.48 -13.35
C ALA A 47 -20.21 -16.96 -13.55
N VAL A 48 -19.12 -16.20 -13.72
CA VAL A 48 -19.15 -14.74 -13.86
C VAL A 48 -18.17 -14.27 -14.94
N PRO A 49 -18.52 -14.38 -16.23
CA PRO A 49 -17.60 -14.15 -17.37
C PRO A 49 -16.92 -12.77 -17.41
N ARG A 50 -17.51 -11.74 -16.79
CA ARG A 50 -16.95 -10.37 -16.77
C ARG A 50 -16.22 -9.99 -15.47
N LEU A 51 -16.11 -10.90 -14.52
CA LEU A 51 -15.52 -10.60 -13.20
C LEU A 51 -14.07 -10.11 -13.33
N ARG A 52 -13.25 -10.78 -14.13
CA ARG A 52 -11.85 -10.37 -14.33
C ARG A 52 -11.72 -8.95 -14.90
N GLY A 53 -12.56 -8.61 -15.88
CA GLY A 53 -12.58 -7.26 -16.44
C GLY A 53 -12.97 -6.21 -15.41
N TRP A 54 -13.99 -6.50 -14.61
CA TRP A 54 -14.41 -5.59 -13.54
C TRP A 54 -13.34 -5.46 -12.44
N LEU A 55 -12.75 -6.56 -11.97
CA LEU A 55 -11.66 -6.53 -10.99
C LEU A 55 -10.46 -5.74 -11.49
N ARG A 56 -10.14 -5.86 -12.79
CA ARG A 56 -9.07 -5.06 -13.40
C ARG A 56 -9.33 -3.55 -13.24
N LEU A 57 -10.54 -3.09 -13.49
CA LEU A 57 -10.91 -1.69 -13.30
C LEU A 57 -10.84 -1.27 -11.82
N VAL A 58 -11.29 -2.13 -10.90
CA VAL A 58 -11.17 -1.88 -9.46
C VAL A 58 -9.70 -1.71 -9.06
N PHE A 59 -8.81 -2.58 -9.54
CA PHE A 59 -7.39 -2.47 -9.22
C PHE A 59 -6.72 -1.26 -9.85
N VAL A 60 -7.15 -0.80 -11.02
CA VAL A 60 -6.68 0.48 -11.60
C VAL A 60 -7.05 1.65 -10.68
N VAL A 61 -8.28 1.70 -10.18
CA VAL A 61 -8.72 2.74 -9.24
C VAL A 61 -7.94 2.67 -7.93
N LEU A 62 -7.80 1.49 -7.33
CA LEU A 62 -7.02 1.29 -6.11
C LEU A 62 -5.54 1.67 -6.31
N GLY A 63 -4.96 1.30 -7.44
CA GLY A 63 -3.61 1.67 -7.82
C GLY A 63 -3.42 3.18 -7.94
N GLY A 64 -4.40 3.88 -8.53
CA GLY A 64 -4.41 5.34 -8.61
C GLY A 64 -4.39 5.99 -7.23
N HIS A 65 -5.22 5.52 -6.29
CA HIS A 65 -5.23 6.00 -4.91
C HIS A 65 -3.91 5.72 -4.18
N ALA A 66 -3.35 4.53 -4.33
CA ALA A 66 -2.07 4.18 -3.71
C ALA A 66 -0.92 5.03 -4.27
N THR A 67 -0.91 5.26 -5.60
CA THR A 67 0.08 6.13 -6.25
C THR A 67 -0.03 7.56 -5.73
N ALA A 68 -1.24 8.12 -5.67
CA ALA A 68 -1.48 9.47 -5.16
C ALA A 68 -1.06 9.60 -3.69
N ALA A 69 -1.41 8.64 -2.84
CA ALA A 69 -1.00 8.61 -1.44
C ALA A 69 0.53 8.56 -1.29
N GLY A 70 1.21 7.75 -2.11
CA GLY A 70 2.67 7.67 -2.13
C GLY A 70 3.32 8.99 -2.52
N ILE A 71 2.83 9.65 -3.59
CA ILE A 71 3.33 10.95 -4.05
C ILE A 71 3.13 12.02 -2.97
N LEU A 72 1.95 12.11 -2.35
CA LEU A 72 1.67 13.06 -1.27
C LEU A 72 2.56 12.80 -0.05
N THR A 73 2.82 11.53 0.28
CA THR A 73 3.74 11.17 1.35
C THR A 73 5.15 11.67 1.07
N VAL A 74 5.69 11.45 -0.14
CA VAL A 74 7.01 11.97 -0.54
C VAL A 74 7.05 13.49 -0.45
N PHE A 75 6.02 14.17 -0.95
CA PHE A 75 5.92 15.63 -0.90
C PHE A 75 5.93 16.15 0.54
N LEU A 76 5.08 15.61 1.42
CA LEU A 76 5.03 16.02 2.83
C LEU A 76 6.32 15.68 3.58
N ALA A 77 6.93 14.54 3.27
CA ALA A 77 8.21 14.16 3.86
C ALA A 77 9.33 15.18 3.49
N ALA A 78 9.38 15.58 2.22
CA ALA A 78 10.39 16.49 1.70
C ALA A 78 10.19 17.95 2.14
N THR A 79 8.96 18.35 2.44
CA THR A 79 8.59 19.72 2.83
C THR A 79 8.31 19.81 4.33
N SER A 80 7.14 19.42 4.77
CA SER A 80 6.62 19.65 6.13
C SER A 80 7.40 18.89 7.20
N VAL A 81 7.67 17.58 7.02
CA VAL A 81 8.40 16.77 8.01
C VAL A 81 9.82 17.27 8.19
N ARG A 82 10.51 17.64 7.11
CA ARG A 82 11.87 18.22 7.19
C ARG A 82 11.91 19.52 7.97
N HIS A 83 10.82 20.30 7.99
CA HIS A 83 10.70 21.56 8.72
C HIS A 83 10.08 21.39 10.12
N ASN A 84 10.09 20.18 10.65
CA ASN A 84 9.61 19.84 12.00
C ASN A 84 8.10 20.05 12.21
N ASP A 85 7.28 19.90 11.16
CA ASP A 85 5.83 19.97 11.27
C ASP A 85 5.27 18.68 11.87
N VAL A 86 4.93 18.72 13.16
CA VAL A 86 4.34 17.58 13.89
C VAL A 86 2.98 17.18 13.32
N THR A 87 2.21 18.13 12.79
CA THR A 87 0.91 17.83 12.19
C THR A 87 1.06 16.93 10.97
N ALA A 88 2.06 17.21 10.13
CA ALA A 88 2.38 16.36 8.98
C ALA A 88 2.82 14.96 9.41
N VAL A 89 3.61 14.83 10.49
CA VAL A 89 4.01 13.53 11.04
C VAL A 89 2.80 12.72 11.51
N VAL A 90 1.90 13.34 12.26
CA VAL A 90 0.66 12.67 12.73
C VAL A 90 -0.20 12.26 11.55
N ALA A 91 -0.41 13.15 10.57
CA ALA A 91 -1.19 12.84 9.38
C ALA A 91 -0.60 11.66 8.59
N LEU A 92 0.73 11.64 8.40
CA LEU A 92 1.41 10.53 7.72
C LEU A 92 1.36 9.23 8.53
N GLY A 93 1.50 9.29 9.86
CA GLY A 93 1.38 8.13 10.74
C GLY A 93 -0.01 7.49 10.64
N VAL A 94 -1.07 8.29 10.70
CA VAL A 94 -2.46 7.83 10.55
C VAL A 94 -2.70 7.30 9.13
N ALA A 95 -2.31 8.06 8.10
CA ALA A 95 -2.49 7.65 6.71
C ALA A 95 -1.79 6.31 6.40
N GLY A 96 -0.56 6.13 6.89
CA GLY A 96 0.18 4.88 6.72
C GLY A 96 -0.48 3.70 7.44
N SER A 97 -0.98 3.91 8.65
CA SER A 97 -1.69 2.87 9.40
C SER A 97 -2.96 2.41 8.68
N VAL A 98 -3.74 3.35 8.16
CA VAL A 98 -5.00 3.07 7.46
C VAL A 98 -4.75 2.54 6.04
N SER A 99 -3.68 2.92 5.36
CA SER A 99 -3.36 2.42 4.01
C SER A 99 -2.51 1.15 4.07
N VAL A 100 -1.21 1.29 4.32
CA VAL A 100 -0.24 0.18 4.27
C VAL A 100 -0.47 -0.82 5.40
N GLY A 101 -0.86 -0.35 6.59
CA GLY A 101 -1.17 -1.21 7.74
C GLY A 101 -2.35 -2.14 7.45
N LEU A 102 -3.47 -1.62 6.94
CA LEU A 102 -4.62 -2.46 6.54
C LEU A 102 -4.27 -3.39 5.38
N MET A 103 -3.52 -2.89 4.39
CA MET A 103 -3.07 -3.73 3.28
C MET A 103 -2.23 -4.90 3.78
N THR A 104 -1.32 -4.66 4.72
CA THR A 104 -0.53 -5.71 5.38
C THR A 104 -1.42 -6.71 6.09
N GLY A 105 -2.35 -6.25 6.93
CA GLY A 105 -3.27 -7.12 7.68
C GLY A 105 -4.09 -8.04 6.77
N VAL A 106 -4.67 -7.50 5.69
CA VAL A 106 -5.43 -8.28 4.70
C VAL A 106 -4.54 -9.31 4.00
N ASN A 107 -3.31 -8.94 3.62
CA ASN A 107 -2.40 -9.87 2.95
C ASN A 107 -1.93 -11.01 3.88
N PHE A 108 -1.82 -10.77 5.20
CA PHE A 108 -1.60 -11.85 6.16
C PHE A 108 -2.82 -12.77 6.28
N ALA A 109 -4.04 -12.22 6.30
CA ALA A 109 -5.27 -13.01 6.33
C ALA A 109 -5.44 -13.89 5.08
N LEU A 110 -5.07 -13.38 3.91
CA LEU A 110 -5.09 -14.10 2.64
C LEU A 110 -3.89 -15.06 2.47
N LYS A 111 -2.91 -15.02 3.38
CA LYS A 111 -1.64 -15.75 3.25
C LYS A 111 -0.89 -15.45 1.96
N SER A 112 -1.03 -14.22 1.45
CA SER A 112 -0.39 -13.75 0.22
C SER A 112 1.13 -13.79 0.32
N ASP A 113 1.80 -14.06 -0.78
CA ASP A 113 3.28 -14.01 -0.86
C ASP A 113 3.82 -12.59 -0.64
N PHE A 114 3.00 -11.57 -0.91
CA PHE A 114 3.35 -10.16 -0.69
C PHE A 114 3.29 -9.70 0.77
N ARG A 115 2.75 -10.50 1.70
CA ARG A 115 2.57 -10.10 3.11
C ARG A 115 3.83 -9.60 3.80
N TRP A 116 4.98 -10.27 3.56
CA TRP A 116 6.24 -9.90 4.19
C TRP A 116 6.83 -8.60 3.63
N MET A 117 6.68 -8.36 2.34
CA MET A 117 7.07 -7.10 1.71
C MET A 117 6.24 -5.94 2.29
N LEU A 118 4.93 -6.10 2.37
CA LEU A 118 4.03 -5.09 2.93
C LEU A 118 4.27 -4.87 4.43
N PHE A 119 4.60 -5.92 5.17
CA PHE A 119 5.03 -5.80 6.56
C PHE A 119 6.29 -4.94 6.69
N GLY A 120 7.28 -5.14 5.82
CA GLY A 120 8.49 -4.31 5.77
C GLY A 120 8.16 -2.84 5.49
N VAL A 121 7.25 -2.55 4.55
CA VAL A 121 6.80 -1.18 4.24
C VAL A 121 6.09 -0.56 5.44
N SER A 122 5.21 -1.30 6.11
CA SER A 122 4.55 -0.85 7.35
C SER A 122 5.58 -0.56 8.46
N GLY A 123 6.62 -1.40 8.56
CA GLY A 123 7.73 -1.20 9.50
C GLY A 123 8.51 0.09 9.24
N ILE A 124 8.79 0.41 7.96
CA ILE A 124 9.42 1.67 7.57
C ILE A 124 8.55 2.86 8.00
N TRP A 125 7.24 2.78 7.80
CA TRP A 125 6.30 3.83 8.18
C TRP A 125 6.24 4.05 9.70
N LEU A 126 6.17 2.95 10.45
CA LEU A 126 6.21 2.99 11.91
C LEU A 126 7.54 3.57 12.41
N ALA A 127 8.66 3.13 11.84
CA ALA A 127 9.99 3.66 12.18
C ALA A 127 10.09 5.17 11.90
N GLY A 128 9.51 5.65 10.80
CA GLY A 128 9.42 7.07 10.47
C GLY A 128 8.65 7.86 11.53
N THR A 129 7.49 7.34 11.95
CA THR A 129 6.69 7.94 13.02
C THR A 129 7.45 7.99 14.35
N LEU A 130 8.06 6.87 14.76
CA LEU A 130 8.86 6.81 15.98
C LEU A 130 10.10 7.72 15.92
N ALA A 131 10.81 7.75 14.81
CA ALA A 131 11.96 8.62 14.64
C ALA A 131 11.59 10.11 14.74
N ALA A 132 10.37 10.47 14.35
CA ALA A 132 9.88 11.85 14.48
C ALA A 132 9.51 12.19 15.93
N THR A 133 9.01 11.23 16.71
CA THR A 133 8.67 11.46 18.13
C THR A 133 9.89 11.53 19.04
N LEU A 134 11.03 11.02 18.59
CA LEU A 134 12.29 11.01 19.34
C LEU A 134 13.24 12.17 18.95
N ALA A 135 12.86 12.99 17.97
CA ALA A 135 13.67 14.09 17.42
C ALA A 135 13.22 15.45 17.94
#